data_a0b1504aac79ee19f20e24435ed6a516
#
_entry.id   a0b1504aac79ee19f20e24435ed6a516
#
_cell.length_a   1.000
_cell.length_b   1.000
_cell.length_c   1.000
_cell.angle_alpha   90.00
_cell.angle_beta   90.00
_cell.angle_gamma   90.00
#
_symmetry.space_group_name_H-M   'P 1'
#
loop_
_entity.id
_entity.type
_entity.pdbx_description
1 polymer ?
#
loop_
_entity_poly.entity_id
_entity_poly.type
_entity_poly.pdbx_seq_one_letter_code
_entity_poly.pdbx_strand_id
1 'polypeptide(L)'
;MTARVDHGTTNGTFSLDGEIHAVENNVWVVGDDTECVVIDAPHDLDGILAVVGDRRIKAILCTHAHDDHVRVAPALRELVQAPILLHPADRPLWELTHTDELWDVDHSDGNTIEVAGTTLRVLHTPGHAPGAVCFYAEDLGCVFTGDTLFAGGPGATGRSYSDKEVLVGSIEDKLFTLPRDTVVHTGHGADTTIGSEQGHVGREG
;
A
#
# COMPACT_ATOMS: atom_id res chain seq x y z
N MET A 1 23.57 6.19 -5.96
CA MET A 1 22.50 6.86 -6.74
C MET A 1 21.40 7.21 -5.77
N THR A 2 20.55 8.18 -6.08
CA THR A 2 19.50 8.63 -5.15
C THR A 2 18.25 7.78 -5.39
N ALA A 3 17.58 7.35 -4.33
CA ALA A 3 16.30 6.66 -4.43
C ALA A 3 15.25 7.55 -5.13
N ARG A 4 14.35 6.93 -5.89
CA ARG A 4 13.21 7.56 -6.58
C ARG A 4 11.98 6.68 -6.46
N VAL A 5 10.85 7.26 -6.82
CA VAL A 5 9.58 6.56 -6.96
C VAL A 5 9.29 6.35 -8.44
N ASP A 6 9.05 5.10 -8.83
CA ASP A 6 8.56 4.75 -10.17
C ASP A 6 7.14 4.19 -10.06
N HIS A 7 6.33 4.39 -11.10
CA HIS A 7 4.90 4.10 -11.10
C HIS A 7 4.49 3.30 -12.34
N GLY A 8 3.57 2.38 -12.14
CA GLY A 8 2.81 1.69 -13.19
C GLY A 8 1.42 1.34 -12.70
N THR A 9 0.60 0.79 -13.58
CA THR A 9 -0.74 0.30 -13.22
C THR A 9 -0.97 -1.11 -13.72
N THR A 10 -1.84 -1.84 -13.03
CA THR A 10 -2.33 -3.15 -13.44
C THR A 10 -3.85 -3.20 -13.33
N ASN A 11 -4.49 -3.94 -14.22
CA ASN A 11 -5.95 -4.06 -14.26
C ASN A 11 -6.39 -5.45 -13.81
N GLY A 12 -7.46 -5.52 -13.03
CA GLY A 12 -8.03 -6.77 -12.58
C GLY A 12 -9.36 -6.61 -11.86
N THR A 13 -9.55 -7.37 -10.80
CA THR A 13 -10.79 -7.35 -10.02
C THR A 13 -10.52 -7.30 -8.53
N PHE A 14 -11.34 -6.57 -7.79
CA PHE A 14 -11.48 -6.64 -6.35
C PHE A 14 -12.70 -7.52 -6.01
N SER A 15 -12.55 -8.43 -5.05
CA SER A 15 -13.60 -9.37 -4.64
C SER A 15 -13.74 -9.43 -3.12
N LEU A 16 -14.89 -9.05 -2.60
CA LEU A 16 -15.21 -9.15 -1.17
C LEU A 16 -16.73 -9.23 -0.99
N ASP A 17 -17.19 -9.95 0.05
CA ASP A 17 -18.62 -10.09 0.40
C ASP A 17 -19.51 -10.63 -0.75
N GLY A 18 -18.92 -11.39 -1.67
CA GLY A 18 -19.61 -11.95 -2.83
C GLY A 18 -19.79 -10.97 -3.99
N GLU A 19 -19.26 -9.78 -3.88
CA GLU A 19 -19.22 -8.79 -4.97
C GLU A 19 -17.88 -8.84 -5.71
N ILE A 20 -17.90 -8.53 -7.01
CA ILE A 20 -16.71 -8.44 -7.86
C ILE A 20 -16.76 -7.15 -8.64
N HIS A 21 -15.71 -6.35 -8.54
CA HIS A 21 -15.59 -5.06 -9.22
C HIS A 21 -14.34 -5.03 -10.09
N ALA A 22 -14.44 -4.53 -11.32
CA ALA A 22 -13.25 -4.25 -12.12
C ALA A 22 -12.52 -3.04 -11.53
N VAL A 23 -11.20 -3.17 -11.35
CA VAL A 23 -10.35 -2.14 -10.75
C VAL A 23 -9.04 -1.99 -11.51
N GLU A 24 -8.46 -0.80 -11.43
CA GLU A 24 -7.09 -0.52 -11.80
C GLU A 24 -6.33 -0.16 -10.54
N ASN A 25 -5.23 -0.87 -10.27
CA ASN A 25 -4.38 -0.63 -9.12
C ASN A 25 -3.08 0.04 -9.54
N ASN A 26 -2.63 0.99 -8.74
CA ASN A 26 -1.29 1.54 -8.82
C ASN A 26 -0.26 0.52 -8.31
N VAL A 27 0.87 0.47 -8.97
CA VAL A 27 2.07 -0.26 -8.55
C VAL A 27 3.16 0.78 -8.32
N TRP A 28 3.68 0.83 -7.10
CA TRP A 28 4.74 1.74 -6.73
C TRP A 28 6.04 0.98 -6.50
N VAL A 29 7.11 1.52 -7.03
CA VAL A 29 8.46 0.93 -6.86
C VAL A 29 9.38 2.02 -6.34
N VAL A 30 9.99 1.76 -5.18
CA VAL A 30 10.90 2.70 -4.52
C VAL A 30 12.31 2.14 -4.52
N GLY A 31 13.28 2.86 -5.03
CA GLY A 31 14.67 2.42 -5.07
C GLY A 31 15.55 3.22 -6.00
N ASP A 32 16.73 2.72 -6.31
CA ASP A 32 17.65 3.29 -7.29
C ASP A 32 17.74 2.43 -8.56
N ASP A 33 18.82 2.51 -9.32
CA ASP A 33 19.01 1.70 -10.53
C ASP A 33 19.47 0.26 -10.24
N THR A 34 19.75 -0.09 -8.99
CA THR A 34 20.32 -1.39 -8.60
C THR A 34 19.38 -2.21 -7.72
N GLU A 35 18.67 -1.56 -6.81
CA GLU A 35 17.75 -2.23 -5.88
C GLU A 35 16.48 -1.42 -5.64
N CYS A 36 15.40 -2.12 -5.29
CA CYS A 36 14.11 -1.51 -4.99
C CYS A 36 13.29 -2.35 -4.02
N VAL A 37 12.21 -1.75 -3.54
CA VAL A 37 11.05 -2.44 -2.96
C VAL A 37 9.84 -2.20 -3.85
N VAL A 38 8.92 -3.16 -3.86
CA VAL A 38 7.62 -3.07 -4.54
C VAL A 38 6.56 -2.86 -3.48
N ILE A 39 5.68 -1.90 -3.67
CA ILE A 39 4.53 -1.64 -2.78
C ILE A 39 3.28 -2.14 -3.49
N ASP A 40 2.67 -3.13 -2.88
CA ASP A 40 1.59 -3.99 -3.37
C ASP A 40 1.97 -4.84 -4.60
N ALA A 41 1.31 -5.98 -4.73
CA ALA A 41 1.48 -6.90 -5.84
C ALA A 41 0.11 -7.36 -6.37
N PRO A 42 -0.58 -6.48 -7.13
CA PRO A 42 -2.00 -6.63 -7.42
C PRO A 42 -2.33 -7.78 -8.39
N HIS A 43 -2.30 -7.56 -9.71
CA HIS A 43 -2.98 -8.46 -10.66
C HIS A 43 -2.03 -9.15 -11.63
N ASP A 44 -0.94 -8.49 -12.03
CA ASP A 44 -0.13 -8.87 -13.18
C ASP A 44 1.37 -8.77 -12.88
N LEU A 45 2.04 -9.92 -12.86
CA LEU A 45 3.48 -10.00 -12.63
C LEU A 45 4.28 -9.25 -13.70
N ASP A 46 3.91 -9.39 -14.96
CA ASP A 46 4.65 -8.76 -16.06
C ASP A 46 4.55 -7.24 -15.99
N GLY A 47 3.38 -6.72 -15.63
CA GLY A 47 3.16 -5.30 -15.37
C GLY A 47 4.03 -4.77 -14.22
N ILE A 48 4.11 -5.50 -13.11
CA ILE A 48 4.97 -5.14 -11.97
C ILE A 48 6.45 -5.16 -12.39
N LEU A 49 6.89 -6.25 -13.04
CA LEU A 49 8.28 -6.41 -13.46
C LEU A 49 8.71 -5.38 -14.51
N ALA A 50 7.78 -4.90 -15.35
CA ALA A 50 8.06 -3.83 -16.30
C ALA A 50 8.42 -2.50 -15.58
N VAL A 51 7.79 -2.21 -14.43
CA VAL A 51 8.15 -1.04 -13.60
C VAL A 51 9.48 -1.27 -12.87
N VAL A 52 9.70 -2.48 -12.37
CA VAL A 52 10.93 -2.85 -11.65
C VAL A 52 12.17 -2.80 -12.56
N GLY A 53 12.05 -3.27 -13.81
CA GLY A 53 13.19 -3.43 -14.71
C GLY A 53 14.20 -4.45 -14.20
N ASP A 54 15.48 -4.17 -14.39
CA ASP A 54 16.59 -5.08 -14.01
C ASP A 54 16.99 -4.97 -12.52
N ARG A 55 16.25 -4.22 -11.71
CA ARG A 55 16.59 -3.99 -10.29
C ARG A 55 16.33 -5.23 -9.45
N ARG A 56 17.15 -5.41 -8.42
CA ARG A 56 16.89 -6.42 -7.40
C ARG A 56 15.78 -5.97 -6.45
N ILE A 57 14.70 -6.71 -6.37
CA ILE A 57 13.65 -6.49 -5.37
C ILE A 57 14.17 -6.98 -4.01
N LYS A 58 14.18 -6.10 -3.00
CA LYS A 58 14.57 -6.43 -1.62
C LYS A 58 13.42 -6.94 -0.78
N ALA A 59 12.23 -6.41 -1.02
CA ALA A 59 11.01 -6.78 -0.31
C ALA A 59 9.77 -6.40 -1.13
N ILE A 60 8.68 -7.11 -0.87
CA ILE A 60 7.31 -6.83 -1.34
C ILE A 60 6.56 -6.31 -0.12
N LEU A 61 6.17 -5.04 -0.16
CA LEU A 61 5.53 -4.35 0.96
C LEU A 61 4.03 -4.27 0.69
N CYS A 62 3.22 -4.99 1.45
CA CYS A 62 1.77 -4.94 1.28
C CYS A 62 1.18 -3.86 2.19
N THR A 63 0.41 -2.94 1.58
CA THR A 63 -0.33 -1.91 2.33
C THR A 63 -1.45 -2.51 3.14
N HIS A 64 -2.15 -3.48 2.59
CA HIS A 64 -3.20 -4.29 3.23
C HIS A 64 -3.47 -5.55 2.41
N ALA A 65 -4.34 -6.44 2.89
CA ALA A 65 -4.53 -7.76 2.29
C ALA A 65 -5.83 -7.95 1.50
N HIS A 66 -6.43 -6.92 0.93
CA HIS A 66 -7.45 -7.13 -0.10
C HIS A 66 -6.83 -7.81 -1.32
N ASP A 67 -7.63 -8.65 -1.98
CA ASP A 67 -7.15 -9.53 -3.06
C ASP A 67 -6.53 -8.79 -4.23
N ASP A 68 -6.99 -7.60 -4.51
CA ASP A 68 -6.47 -6.73 -5.56
C ASP A 68 -5.16 -6.00 -5.18
N HIS A 69 -4.67 -6.14 -3.95
CA HIS A 69 -3.36 -5.63 -3.52
C HIS A 69 -2.32 -6.72 -3.32
N VAL A 70 -2.75 -7.97 -3.12
CA VAL A 70 -1.83 -9.08 -2.76
C VAL A 70 -1.89 -10.28 -3.70
N ARG A 71 -2.74 -10.24 -4.74
CA ARG A 71 -3.09 -11.41 -5.55
C ARG A 71 -1.88 -12.16 -6.09
N VAL A 72 -0.88 -11.46 -6.60
CA VAL A 72 0.31 -12.10 -7.17
C VAL A 72 1.53 -11.99 -6.28
N ALA A 73 1.37 -11.54 -5.02
CA ALA A 73 2.49 -11.40 -4.08
C ALA A 73 3.27 -12.71 -3.86
N PRO A 74 2.62 -13.89 -3.63
CA PRO A 74 3.34 -15.14 -3.49
C PRO A 74 4.10 -15.55 -4.75
N ALA A 75 3.49 -15.36 -5.93
CA ALA A 75 4.15 -15.68 -7.19
C ALA A 75 5.33 -14.73 -7.47
N LEU A 76 5.21 -13.46 -7.13
CA LEU A 76 6.32 -12.50 -7.21
C LEU A 76 7.45 -12.89 -6.25
N ARG A 77 7.12 -13.22 -4.98
CA ARG A 77 8.08 -13.70 -3.98
C ARG A 77 8.91 -14.87 -4.51
N GLU A 78 8.24 -15.89 -5.07
CA GLU A 78 8.93 -17.07 -5.62
C GLU A 78 9.85 -16.71 -6.77
N LEU A 79 9.41 -15.82 -7.66
CA LEU A 79 10.18 -15.43 -8.83
C LEU A 79 11.44 -14.64 -8.47
N VAL A 80 11.34 -13.70 -7.53
CA VAL A 80 12.41 -12.74 -7.22
C VAL A 80 13.15 -13.05 -5.92
N GLN A 81 12.71 -14.05 -5.16
CA GLN A 81 13.28 -14.49 -3.88
C GLN A 81 13.38 -13.35 -2.85
N ALA A 82 12.35 -12.50 -2.80
CA ALA A 82 12.23 -11.39 -1.86
C ALA A 82 11.07 -11.63 -0.88
N PRO A 83 11.20 -11.27 0.42
CA PRO A 83 10.16 -11.50 1.40
C PRO A 83 8.93 -10.61 1.17
N ILE A 84 7.76 -11.14 1.51
CA ILE A 84 6.51 -10.39 1.62
C ILE A 84 6.37 -9.89 3.05
N LEU A 85 6.11 -8.59 3.20
CA LEU A 85 5.84 -7.93 4.48
C LEU A 85 4.36 -7.51 4.53
N LEU A 86 3.67 -7.92 5.60
CA LEU A 86 2.25 -7.58 5.83
C LEU A 86 2.01 -7.35 7.33
N HIS A 87 1.03 -6.51 7.67
CA HIS A 87 0.62 -6.34 9.05
C HIS A 87 -0.25 -7.53 9.50
N PRO A 88 0.05 -8.17 10.66
CA PRO A 88 -0.59 -9.43 11.06
C PRO A 88 -2.10 -9.32 11.34
N ALA A 89 -2.64 -8.11 11.58
CA ALA A 89 -4.07 -7.91 11.74
C ALA A 89 -4.87 -8.17 10.45
N ASP A 90 -4.22 -8.17 9.29
CA ASP A 90 -4.85 -8.49 8.00
C ASP A 90 -4.86 -9.99 7.65
N ARG A 91 -4.44 -10.84 8.58
CA ARG A 91 -4.48 -12.29 8.38
C ARG A 91 -5.83 -12.80 7.87
N PRO A 92 -6.98 -12.36 8.41
CA PRO A 92 -8.28 -12.84 7.93
C PRO A 92 -8.55 -12.49 6.46
N LEU A 93 -8.09 -11.33 5.99
CA LEU A 93 -8.22 -10.92 4.58
C LEU A 93 -7.24 -11.69 3.68
N TRP A 94 -5.99 -11.86 4.13
CA TRP A 94 -5.00 -12.64 3.40
C TRP A 94 -5.47 -14.07 3.15
N GLU A 95 -6.04 -14.74 4.16
CA GLU A 95 -6.53 -16.11 4.08
C GLU A 95 -7.74 -16.27 3.14
N LEU A 96 -8.46 -15.20 2.78
CA LEU A 96 -9.49 -15.24 1.74
C LEU A 96 -8.90 -15.43 0.33
N THR A 97 -7.69 -14.96 0.10
CA THR A 97 -7.00 -15.02 -1.20
C THR A 97 -5.96 -16.14 -1.23
N HIS A 98 -5.22 -16.33 -0.14
CA HIS A 98 -4.10 -17.26 -0.01
C HIS A 98 -4.33 -18.23 1.15
N THR A 99 -4.98 -19.38 0.86
CA THR A 99 -5.40 -20.34 1.90
C THR A 99 -4.25 -21.19 2.44
N ASP A 100 -3.21 -21.44 1.64
CA ASP A 100 -2.20 -22.46 1.92
C ASP A 100 -0.81 -21.86 2.23
N GLU A 101 -0.66 -20.56 2.17
CA GLU A 101 0.61 -19.89 2.41
C GLU A 101 0.46 -18.56 3.12
N LEU A 102 1.48 -18.16 3.87
CA LEU A 102 1.52 -16.88 4.57
C LEU A 102 2.60 -15.98 3.97
N TRP A 103 2.58 -14.72 4.37
CA TRP A 103 3.69 -13.76 4.17
C TRP A 103 4.87 -14.13 5.07
N ASP A 104 6.00 -13.51 4.85
CA ASP A 104 7.27 -13.92 5.48
C ASP A 104 7.60 -13.12 6.75
N VAL A 105 7.25 -11.83 6.78
CA VAL A 105 7.64 -10.93 7.87
C VAL A 105 6.46 -10.06 8.29
N ASP A 106 6.20 -10.02 9.59
CA ASP A 106 5.25 -9.06 10.16
C ASP A 106 5.85 -7.67 10.19
N HIS A 107 5.09 -6.67 9.73
CA HIS A 107 5.44 -5.29 10.00
C HIS A 107 4.43 -4.63 10.96
N SER A 108 4.88 -3.64 11.68
CA SER A 108 4.12 -2.95 12.71
C SER A 108 4.37 -1.45 12.66
N ASP A 109 3.50 -0.69 13.30
CA ASP A 109 3.64 0.77 13.42
C ASP A 109 5.05 1.16 13.90
N GLY A 110 5.67 2.11 13.21
CA GLY A 110 7.01 2.61 13.51
C GLY A 110 8.17 1.75 12.99
N ASN A 111 7.93 0.56 12.42
CA ASN A 111 8.98 -0.19 11.74
C ASN A 111 9.55 0.61 10.56
N THR A 112 10.79 0.32 10.20
CA THR A 112 11.48 0.96 9.07
C THR A 112 12.01 -0.07 8.09
N ILE A 113 11.94 0.27 6.81
CA ILE A 113 12.49 -0.50 5.69
C ILE A 113 13.50 0.39 4.97
N GLU A 114 14.75 -0.08 4.92
CA GLU A 114 15.83 0.63 4.24
C GLU A 114 16.00 0.13 2.80
N VAL A 115 15.99 1.04 1.83
CA VAL A 115 16.24 0.73 0.41
C VAL A 115 16.94 1.88 -0.28
N ALA A 116 18.03 1.58 -1.00
CA ALA A 116 18.76 2.56 -1.83
C ALA A 116 19.09 3.88 -1.09
N GLY A 117 19.36 3.80 0.23
CA GLY A 117 19.72 4.93 1.07
C GLY A 117 18.54 5.81 1.53
N THR A 118 17.29 5.41 1.26
CA THR A 118 16.10 6.03 1.84
C THR A 118 15.44 5.08 2.85
N THR A 119 14.64 5.64 3.72
CA THR A 119 13.90 4.93 4.78
C THR A 119 12.40 5.07 4.55
N LEU A 120 11.70 3.94 4.49
CA LEU A 120 10.24 3.86 4.50
C LEU A 120 9.79 3.54 5.92
N ARG A 121 9.05 4.44 6.58
CA ARG A 121 8.47 4.21 7.90
C ARG A 121 7.05 3.71 7.79
N VAL A 122 6.75 2.61 8.48
CA VAL A 122 5.40 2.04 8.56
C VAL A 122 4.53 2.87 9.50
N LEU A 123 3.37 3.29 9.02
CA LEU A 123 2.32 3.94 9.80
C LEU A 123 1.10 3.00 9.78
N HIS A 124 0.74 2.41 10.91
CA HIS A 124 -0.48 1.59 11.00
C HIS A 124 -1.71 2.51 10.97
N THR A 125 -2.53 2.33 9.95
CA THR A 125 -3.70 3.16 9.63
C THR A 125 -4.94 2.28 9.40
N PRO A 126 -5.41 1.57 10.45
CA PRO A 126 -6.57 0.68 10.32
C PRO A 126 -7.84 1.43 9.97
N GLY A 127 -8.83 0.71 9.45
CA GLY A 127 -10.18 1.19 9.21
C GLY A 127 -10.71 0.84 7.83
N HIS A 128 -9.92 0.96 6.75
CA HIS A 128 -10.24 0.33 5.46
C HIS A 128 -10.05 -1.19 5.54
N ALA A 129 -8.95 -1.61 6.11
CA ALA A 129 -8.65 -2.99 6.53
C ALA A 129 -8.04 -2.96 7.94
N PRO A 130 -8.12 -4.05 8.73
CA PRO A 130 -7.63 -4.07 10.12
C PRO A 130 -6.12 -3.85 10.22
N GLY A 131 -5.36 -4.38 9.26
CA GLY A 131 -3.91 -4.28 9.17
C GLY A 131 -3.42 -3.26 8.16
N ALA A 132 -4.29 -2.36 7.67
CA ALA A 132 -3.87 -1.34 6.72
C ALA A 132 -2.73 -0.50 7.25
N VAL A 133 -1.71 -0.29 6.41
CA VAL A 133 -0.56 0.56 6.72
C VAL A 133 -0.26 1.51 5.57
N CYS A 134 0.34 2.64 5.91
CA CYS A 134 0.97 3.55 4.97
C CYS A 134 2.50 3.47 5.12
N PHE A 135 3.22 3.73 4.01
CA PHE A 135 4.68 3.80 4.02
C PHE A 135 5.12 5.24 3.77
N TYR A 136 5.70 5.88 4.78
CA TYR A 136 6.17 7.26 4.69
C TYR A 136 7.66 7.31 4.38
N ALA A 137 8.02 7.95 3.29
CA ALA A 137 9.38 8.23 2.86
C ALA A 137 9.68 9.74 3.02
N GLU A 138 10.18 10.13 4.19
CA GLU A 138 10.44 11.54 4.52
C GLU A 138 11.42 12.19 3.54
N ASP A 139 12.51 11.50 3.23
CA ASP A 139 13.55 11.99 2.31
C ASP A 139 13.05 12.20 0.87
N LEU A 140 11.98 11.49 0.48
CA LEU A 140 11.33 11.62 -0.83
C LEU A 140 10.12 12.56 -0.78
N GLY A 141 9.71 13.02 0.40
CA GLY A 141 8.57 13.89 0.60
C GLY A 141 7.23 13.25 0.23
N CYS A 142 7.10 11.94 0.37
CA CYS A 142 5.90 11.23 -0.04
C CYS A 142 5.46 10.14 0.95
N VAL A 143 4.19 9.74 0.85
CA VAL A 143 3.58 8.64 1.60
C VAL A 143 2.74 7.77 0.65
N PHE A 144 2.90 6.46 0.74
CA PHE A 144 2.10 5.46 0.02
C PHE A 144 0.98 5.01 0.92
N THR A 145 -0.25 5.31 0.55
CA THR A 145 -1.41 5.16 1.45
C THR A 145 -2.24 3.90 1.20
N GLY A 146 -1.95 3.15 0.12
CA GLY A 146 -2.87 2.12 -0.30
C GLY A 146 -4.27 2.70 -0.38
N ASP A 147 -5.21 2.05 0.30
CA ASP A 147 -6.61 2.44 0.32
C ASP A 147 -7.05 3.20 1.58
N THR A 148 -6.08 3.79 2.31
CA THR A 148 -6.38 4.62 3.48
C THR A 148 -6.89 6.01 3.08
N LEU A 149 -6.20 6.69 2.14
CA LEU A 149 -6.50 8.07 1.73
C LEU A 149 -6.31 8.23 0.22
N PHE A 150 -7.29 8.86 -0.43
CA PHE A 150 -7.32 9.16 -1.85
C PHE A 150 -7.46 10.64 -2.13
N ALA A 151 -7.32 11.03 -3.39
CA ALA A 151 -7.74 12.34 -3.87
C ALA A 151 -9.27 12.47 -3.69
N GLY A 152 -9.69 13.37 -2.79
CA GLY A 152 -11.08 13.62 -2.47
C GLY A 152 -11.59 12.97 -1.18
N GLY A 153 -10.73 12.28 -0.42
CA GLY A 153 -11.08 11.80 0.92
C GLY A 153 -10.64 10.39 1.28
N PRO A 154 -11.23 9.82 2.34
CA PRO A 154 -10.86 8.51 2.86
C PRO A 154 -11.27 7.38 1.93
N GLY A 155 -10.59 6.24 2.09
CA GLY A 155 -10.93 5.00 1.41
C GLY A 155 -12.34 4.49 1.73
N ALA A 156 -12.81 3.57 0.90
CA ALA A 156 -14.14 2.99 1.07
C ALA A 156 -14.25 2.18 2.37
N THR A 157 -15.41 2.27 3.00
CA THR A 157 -15.81 1.46 4.16
C THR A 157 -17.23 0.92 3.95
N GLY A 158 -17.74 0.13 4.90
CA GLY A 158 -19.09 -0.45 4.81
C GLY A 158 -19.10 -1.88 4.29
N ARG A 159 -17.91 -2.46 4.03
CA ARG A 159 -17.72 -3.89 3.76
C ARG A 159 -17.14 -4.59 4.99
N SER A 160 -17.10 -5.93 4.96
CA SER A 160 -16.50 -6.74 6.01
C SER A 160 -15.08 -6.26 6.34
N TYR A 161 -14.75 -6.29 7.61
CA TYR A 161 -13.47 -5.87 8.18
C TYR A 161 -13.17 -4.38 8.16
N SER A 162 -14.06 -3.51 7.62
CA SER A 162 -13.86 -2.07 7.60
C SER A 162 -14.61 -1.33 8.71
N ASP A 163 -14.07 -0.16 9.12
CA ASP A 163 -14.65 0.73 10.13
C ASP A 163 -14.33 2.19 9.77
N LYS A 164 -15.40 2.99 9.48
CA LYS A 164 -15.23 4.38 9.04
C LYS A 164 -14.66 5.29 10.12
N GLU A 165 -15.09 5.13 11.37
CA GLU A 165 -14.63 5.99 12.47
C GLU A 165 -13.15 5.73 12.75
N VAL A 166 -12.74 4.46 12.72
CA VAL A 166 -11.33 4.06 12.88
C VAL A 166 -10.49 4.59 11.73
N LEU A 167 -10.99 4.53 10.48
CA LEU A 167 -10.27 5.03 9.30
C LEU A 167 -10.03 6.54 9.40
N VAL A 168 -11.08 7.31 9.73
CA VAL A 168 -10.98 8.76 9.88
C VAL A 168 -9.98 9.12 11.00
N GLY A 169 -10.07 8.46 12.16
CA GLY A 169 -9.12 8.65 13.25
C GLY A 169 -7.67 8.32 12.84
N SER A 170 -7.45 7.24 12.09
CA SER A 170 -6.14 6.87 11.55
C SER A 170 -5.56 7.95 10.63
N ILE A 171 -6.38 8.51 9.75
CA ILE A 171 -5.96 9.58 8.84
C ILE A 171 -5.59 10.83 9.63
N GLU A 172 -6.43 11.26 10.58
CA GLU A 172 -6.18 12.45 11.40
C GLU A 172 -4.93 12.30 12.27
N ASP A 173 -4.78 11.17 12.95
CA ASP A 173 -3.72 10.94 13.93
C ASP A 173 -2.35 10.62 13.28
N LYS A 174 -2.33 10.03 12.09
CA LYS A 174 -1.11 9.57 11.42
C LYS A 174 -0.75 10.40 10.19
N LEU A 175 -1.69 10.58 9.25
CA LEU A 175 -1.38 11.20 7.98
C LEU A 175 -1.41 12.73 8.05
N PHE A 176 -2.39 13.32 8.77
CA PHE A 176 -2.49 14.78 8.86
C PHE A 176 -1.46 15.42 9.80
N THR A 177 -0.63 14.62 10.46
CA THR A 177 0.57 15.07 11.19
C THR A 177 1.79 15.24 10.27
N LEU A 178 1.75 14.71 9.05
CA LEU A 178 2.81 14.85 8.07
C LEU A 178 2.82 16.27 7.45
N PRO A 179 3.94 16.72 6.88
CA PRO A 179 4.00 18.00 6.16
C PRO A 179 2.92 18.11 5.10
N ARG A 180 2.32 19.29 4.96
CA ARG A 180 1.18 19.52 4.04
C ARG A 180 1.51 19.27 2.57
N ASP A 181 2.76 19.45 2.17
CA ASP A 181 3.30 19.23 0.83
C ASP A 181 3.73 17.78 0.56
N THR A 182 3.59 16.89 1.55
CA THR A 182 3.82 15.45 1.35
C THR A 182 2.89 14.93 0.26
N VAL A 183 3.49 14.35 -0.80
CA VAL A 183 2.75 13.71 -1.89
C VAL A 183 2.13 12.41 -1.38
N VAL A 184 0.86 12.19 -1.70
CA VAL A 184 0.12 10.97 -1.37
C VAL A 184 0.02 10.11 -2.62
N HIS A 185 0.72 8.99 -2.63
CA HIS A 185 0.65 7.94 -3.63
C HIS A 185 -0.39 6.91 -3.21
N THR A 186 -1.48 6.83 -3.94
CA THR A 186 -2.69 6.06 -3.60
C THR A 186 -2.65 4.63 -4.14
N GLY A 187 -3.49 3.73 -3.62
CA GLY A 187 -3.66 2.38 -4.17
C GLY A 187 -4.37 2.37 -5.52
N HIS A 188 -5.24 3.35 -5.77
CA HIS A 188 -5.99 3.51 -7.01
C HIS A 188 -6.07 4.99 -7.41
N GLY A 189 -6.16 5.25 -8.71
CA GLY A 189 -6.40 6.59 -9.26
C GLY A 189 -5.23 7.54 -9.10
N ALA A 190 -5.52 8.84 -8.97
CA ALA A 190 -4.54 9.90 -9.01
C ALA A 190 -3.90 10.18 -7.64
N ASP A 191 -2.68 10.70 -7.67
CA ASP A 191 -1.99 11.26 -6.52
C ASP A 191 -2.69 12.51 -5.99
N THR A 192 -2.40 12.83 -4.72
CA THR A 192 -2.82 14.06 -4.07
C THR A 192 -1.72 14.56 -3.12
N THR A 193 -2.06 15.45 -2.19
CA THR A 193 -1.15 15.88 -1.11
C THR A 193 -1.89 15.87 0.23
N ILE A 194 -1.17 15.70 1.32
CA ILE A 194 -1.74 15.78 2.68
C ILE A 194 -2.52 17.09 2.85
N GLY A 195 -1.95 18.21 2.39
CA GLY A 195 -2.60 19.51 2.52
C GLY A 195 -3.91 19.66 1.74
N SER A 196 -4.04 19.00 0.59
CA SER A 196 -5.27 19.01 -0.20
C SER A 196 -6.39 18.25 0.48
N GLU A 197 -6.07 17.15 1.17
CA GLU A 197 -7.07 16.26 1.75
C GLU A 197 -7.54 16.66 3.16
N GLN A 198 -6.78 17.50 3.89
CA GLN A 198 -7.15 17.96 5.23
C GLN A 198 -8.54 18.64 5.34
N GLY A 199 -9.14 19.02 4.21
CA GLY A 199 -10.48 19.60 4.16
C GLY A 199 -11.60 18.63 3.79
N HIS A 200 -11.27 17.41 3.35
CA HIS A 200 -12.21 16.44 2.82
C HIS A 200 -12.55 15.31 3.80
N VAL A 201 -11.71 15.07 4.79
CA VAL A 201 -11.92 14.04 5.82
C VAL A 201 -12.70 14.64 7.00
N GLY A 202 -13.70 13.91 7.50
CA GLY A 202 -14.48 14.34 8.68
C GLY A 202 -15.66 15.30 8.41
N ARG A 203 -15.96 15.66 7.15
CA ARG A 203 -17.08 16.56 6.80
C ARG A 203 -18.31 15.83 6.27
N GLU A 204 -18.77 14.80 6.94
CA GLU A 204 -20.14 14.34 6.80
C GLU A 204 -20.84 14.54 8.13
N GLY A 205 -21.61 15.66 8.20
CA GLY A 205 -22.60 15.92 9.22
C GLY A 205 -23.91 15.23 8.86
#